data_14e90e55c0288753707bf388ce8b5c7a
#
_entry.id   14e90e55c0288753707bf388ce8b5c7a
#
_cell.length_a   1.000
_cell.length_b   1.000
_cell.length_c   1.000
_cell.angle_alpha   90.00
_cell.angle_beta   90.00
_cell.angle_gamma   90.00
#
_symmetry.space_group_name_H-M   'P 1'
#
loop_
_entity.id
_entity.type
_entity.pdbx_description
1 polymer ?
#
loop_
_entity_poly.entity_id
_entity_poly.type
_entity_poly.pdbx_seq_one_letter_code
_entity_poly.pdbx_strand_id
1 'polypeptide(L)'
;MSNTKRLRLLVVPLTVLLALVAATGAAASPPTPASGTVVTTSATFNSVRMAGGNLIVDLSATASYTGTFSGTSTLHGILVIHADGSANFHDVETFTGTVNGVPGTVTFNLNGSNDSALVVHATATIVSASGGLAGLHGVLHEVGTVVIPTGPANTYSGQIQS
;
A
#
# COMPACT_ATOMS: atom_id res chain seq x y z
N MET A 1 -67.63 -59.59 23.45
CA MET A 1 -66.37 -59.73 22.67
C MET A 1 -65.92 -58.33 22.27
N SER A 2 -64.97 -57.71 23.00
CA SER A 2 -64.49 -56.35 22.77
C SER A 2 -62.98 -56.44 22.45
N ASN A 3 -62.62 -56.10 21.22
CA ASN A 3 -61.28 -56.08 20.73
C ASN A 3 -60.67 -54.63 20.82
N THR A 4 -59.94 -54.41 21.90
CA THR A 4 -59.23 -53.17 22.13
C THR A 4 -57.88 -53.23 21.39
N LYS A 5 -57.77 -52.60 20.19
CA LYS A 5 -56.48 -52.44 19.52
C LYS A 5 -55.68 -51.35 20.23
N ARG A 6 -54.58 -51.77 20.85
CA ARG A 6 -53.56 -50.80 21.40
C ARG A 6 -52.71 -50.21 20.31
N LEU A 7 -52.89 -48.92 20.09
CA LEU A 7 -52.04 -48.11 19.19
C LEU A 7 -50.69 -47.83 19.91
N ARG A 8 -49.60 -48.41 19.41
CA ARG A 8 -48.24 -48.12 19.90
C ARG A 8 -47.73 -46.90 19.19
N LEU A 9 -47.65 -45.81 19.94
CA LEU A 9 -47.02 -44.56 19.46
C LEU A 9 -45.49 -44.76 19.43
N LEU A 10 -44.90 -44.74 18.22
CA LEU A 10 -43.47 -44.85 18.03
C LEU A 10 -42.89 -43.41 18.19
N VAL A 11 -42.27 -43.16 19.31
CA VAL A 11 -41.52 -41.91 19.55
C VAL A 11 -40.13 -42.07 18.92
N VAL A 12 -39.90 -41.37 17.80
CA VAL A 12 -38.58 -41.24 17.17
C VAL A 12 -37.84 -40.08 17.82
N PRO A 13 -36.69 -40.27 18.48
CA PRO A 13 -35.92 -39.17 19.00
C PRO A 13 -35.22 -38.43 17.84
N LEU A 14 -35.61 -37.19 17.63
CA LEU A 14 -34.95 -36.26 16.70
C LEU A 14 -33.63 -35.76 17.34
N THR A 15 -32.55 -36.47 17.06
CA THR A 15 -31.20 -35.99 17.42
C THR A 15 -30.81 -34.84 16.49
N VAL A 16 -30.92 -33.59 16.97
CA VAL A 16 -30.39 -32.39 16.33
C VAL A 16 -28.87 -32.42 16.44
N LEU A 17 -28.19 -32.76 15.34
CA LEU A 17 -26.75 -32.68 15.22
C LEU A 17 -26.36 -31.20 15.00
N LEU A 18 -26.00 -30.49 16.08
CA LEU A 18 -25.48 -29.11 16.02
C LEU A 18 -24.05 -29.15 15.47
N ALA A 19 -23.90 -28.96 14.18
CA ALA A 19 -22.57 -28.78 13.54
C ALA A 19 -21.98 -27.45 13.98
N LEU A 20 -21.05 -27.48 14.95
CA LEU A 20 -20.23 -26.31 15.31
C LEU A 20 -19.24 -26.02 14.18
N VAL A 21 -19.58 -25.12 13.29
CA VAL A 21 -18.64 -24.59 12.31
C VAL A 21 -17.65 -23.71 13.06
N ALA A 22 -16.48 -24.26 13.39
CA ALA A 22 -15.35 -23.46 13.86
C ALA A 22 -14.90 -22.57 12.70
N ALA A 23 -15.25 -21.28 12.75
CA ALA A 23 -14.63 -20.28 11.89
C ALA A 23 -13.15 -20.22 12.28
N THR A 24 -12.30 -20.90 11.50
CA THR A 24 -10.85 -20.69 11.58
C THR A 24 -10.59 -19.29 11.06
N GLY A 25 -10.50 -18.32 11.97
CA GLY A 25 -9.98 -17.00 11.62
C GLY A 25 -8.63 -17.20 10.96
N ALA A 26 -8.48 -16.72 9.72
CA ALA A 26 -7.16 -16.70 9.08
C ALA A 26 -6.23 -15.89 9.99
N ALA A 27 -5.22 -16.55 10.54
CA ALA A 27 -4.18 -15.85 11.30
C ALA A 27 -3.50 -14.87 10.31
N ALA A 28 -3.38 -13.59 10.71
CA ALA A 28 -2.64 -12.63 9.93
C ALA A 28 -1.21 -13.16 9.71
N SER A 29 -0.74 -13.10 8.48
CA SER A 29 0.66 -13.48 8.17
C SER A 29 1.61 -12.57 8.94
N PRO A 30 2.73 -13.07 9.47
CA PRO A 30 3.71 -12.21 10.12
C PRO A 30 4.28 -11.19 9.11
N PRO A 31 4.64 -9.96 9.57
CA PRO A 31 5.29 -8.98 8.72
C PRO A 31 6.57 -9.54 8.08
N THR A 32 6.75 -9.28 6.80
CA THR A 32 7.94 -9.66 6.05
C THR A 32 8.73 -8.42 5.63
N PRO A 33 10.07 -8.45 5.66
CA PRO A 33 10.91 -7.36 5.19
C PRO A 33 10.66 -7.07 3.71
N ALA A 34 10.62 -5.79 3.35
CA ALA A 34 10.59 -5.31 1.98
C ALA A 34 11.75 -4.35 1.76
N SER A 35 12.44 -4.46 0.62
CA SER A 35 13.55 -3.57 0.27
C SER A 35 13.79 -3.53 -1.23
N GLY A 36 14.41 -2.44 -1.69
CA GLY A 36 14.73 -2.25 -3.09
C GLY A 36 15.07 -0.81 -3.42
N THR A 37 14.87 -0.44 -4.69
CA THR A 37 15.06 0.93 -5.16
C THR A 37 13.80 1.44 -5.85
N VAL A 38 13.59 2.75 -5.77
CA VAL A 38 12.59 3.48 -6.55
C VAL A 38 13.28 4.66 -7.21
N VAL A 39 13.11 4.78 -8.51
CA VAL A 39 13.74 5.85 -9.31
C VAL A 39 12.66 6.54 -10.12
N THR A 40 12.54 7.85 -9.95
CA THR A 40 11.66 8.68 -10.77
C THR A 40 12.18 8.69 -12.21
N THR A 41 11.31 8.34 -13.16
CA THR A 41 11.63 8.23 -14.58
C THR A 41 11.18 9.45 -15.39
N SER A 42 10.13 10.12 -14.90
CA SER A 42 9.68 11.42 -15.44
C SER A 42 8.94 12.22 -14.38
N ALA A 43 8.98 13.55 -14.49
CA ALA A 43 8.20 14.46 -13.67
C ALA A 43 7.66 15.60 -14.54
N THR A 44 6.42 16.01 -14.26
CA THR A 44 5.73 17.12 -14.92
C THR A 44 5.16 18.04 -13.85
N PHE A 45 5.46 19.33 -13.93
CA PHE A 45 4.85 20.35 -13.09
C PHE A 45 3.54 20.81 -13.74
N ASN A 46 2.42 20.42 -13.16
CA ASN A 46 1.09 20.74 -13.67
C ASN A 46 0.74 22.21 -13.41
N SER A 47 1.11 22.71 -12.23
CA SER A 47 1.01 24.13 -11.89
C SER A 47 2.08 24.53 -10.88
N VAL A 48 2.41 25.81 -10.89
CA VAL A 48 3.41 26.42 -9.99
C VAL A 48 2.87 27.77 -9.51
N ARG A 49 2.91 27.99 -8.20
CA ARG A 49 2.48 29.26 -7.60
C ARG A 49 3.32 29.64 -6.39
N MET A 50 3.44 30.93 -6.13
CA MET A 50 4.06 31.44 -4.91
C MET A 50 3.01 31.67 -3.81
N ALA A 51 3.30 31.25 -2.58
CA ALA A 51 2.49 31.55 -1.43
C ALA A 51 3.36 31.58 -0.16
N GLY A 52 3.27 32.68 0.61
CA GLY A 52 4.00 32.83 1.88
C GLY A 52 5.52 32.70 1.76
N GLY A 53 6.10 33.09 0.62
CA GLY A 53 7.55 32.97 0.36
C GLY A 53 7.99 31.58 -0.11
N ASN A 54 7.07 30.62 -0.20
CA ASN A 54 7.32 29.28 -0.71
C ASN A 54 6.84 29.13 -2.15
N LEU A 55 7.47 28.22 -2.91
CA LEU A 55 7.00 27.80 -4.21
C LEU A 55 6.15 26.52 -4.00
N ILE A 56 4.89 26.56 -4.40
CA ILE A 56 3.97 25.42 -4.30
C ILE A 56 3.78 24.87 -5.71
N VAL A 57 4.13 23.60 -5.88
CA VAL A 57 4.12 22.89 -7.16
C VAL A 57 3.12 21.73 -7.07
N ASP A 58 2.16 21.71 -7.97
CA ASP A 58 1.36 20.53 -8.28
C ASP A 58 2.12 19.73 -9.33
N LEU A 59 2.40 18.46 -9.05
CA LEU A 59 3.20 17.63 -9.92
C LEU A 59 2.58 16.25 -10.16
N SER A 60 2.91 15.70 -11.32
CA SER A 60 2.71 14.28 -11.64
C SER A 60 4.05 13.68 -12.05
N ALA A 61 4.29 12.44 -11.64
CA ALA A 61 5.51 11.74 -12.02
C ALA A 61 5.27 10.25 -12.27
N THR A 62 6.25 9.60 -12.87
CA THR A 62 6.33 8.15 -13.00
C THR A 62 7.62 7.66 -12.36
N ALA A 63 7.59 6.45 -11.80
CA ALA A 63 8.78 5.84 -11.22
C ALA A 63 8.88 4.35 -11.58
N SER A 64 10.08 3.82 -11.44
CA SER A 64 10.41 2.40 -11.61
C SER A 64 10.89 1.83 -10.29
N TYR A 65 10.32 0.69 -9.91
CA TYR A 65 10.65 -0.06 -8.70
C TYR A 65 11.44 -1.31 -9.02
N THR A 66 12.44 -1.63 -8.18
CA THR A 66 13.15 -2.91 -8.20
C THR A 66 13.27 -3.48 -6.78
N GLY A 67 13.50 -4.77 -6.67
CA GLY A 67 13.59 -5.49 -5.38
C GLY A 67 12.29 -6.20 -5.01
N THR A 68 11.83 -6.06 -3.78
CA THR A 68 10.56 -6.65 -3.29
C THR A 68 9.36 -6.21 -4.15
N PHE A 69 9.29 -4.92 -4.47
CA PHE A 69 8.40 -4.38 -5.48
C PHE A 69 9.14 -4.32 -6.82
N SER A 70 8.55 -4.87 -7.88
CA SER A 70 9.12 -4.85 -9.24
C SER A 70 8.04 -4.43 -10.23
N GLY A 71 8.20 -3.25 -10.83
CA GLY A 71 7.19 -2.66 -11.71
C GLY A 71 7.35 -1.15 -11.84
N THR A 72 6.23 -0.49 -12.14
CA THR A 72 6.18 0.95 -12.34
C THR A 72 5.10 1.60 -11.52
N SER A 73 5.22 2.92 -11.30
CA SER A 73 4.19 3.69 -10.64
C SER A 73 3.90 5.00 -11.35
N THR A 74 2.74 5.54 -11.02
CA THR A 74 2.35 6.92 -11.30
C THR A 74 2.04 7.60 -9.99
N LEU A 75 2.49 8.83 -9.79
CA LEU A 75 2.18 9.63 -8.62
C LEU A 75 1.64 11.00 -9.01
N HIS A 76 0.84 11.55 -8.12
CA HIS A 76 0.34 12.91 -8.18
C HIS A 76 0.38 13.51 -6.77
N GLY A 77 0.88 14.72 -6.65
CA GLY A 77 0.99 15.37 -5.34
C GLY A 77 1.40 16.81 -5.37
N ILE A 78 1.65 17.31 -4.18
CA ILE A 78 2.04 18.69 -3.91
C ILE A 78 3.43 18.72 -3.30
N LEU A 79 4.30 19.51 -3.90
CA LEU A 79 5.63 19.85 -3.41
C LEU A 79 5.64 21.31 -2.94
N VAL A 80 6.11 21.56 -1.75
CA VAL A 80 6.30 22.90 -1.18
C VAL A 80 7.79 23.13 -1.03
N ILE A 81 8.35 23.99 -1.86
CA ILE A 81 9.78 24.34 -1.86
C ILE A 81 9.96 25.61 -1.06
N HIS A 82 10.84 25.56 -0.08
CA HIS A 82 11.18 26.68 0.80
C HIS A 82 12.29 27.55 0.21
N ALA A 83 12.47 28.76 0.79
CA ALA A 83 13.46 29.72 0.29
C ALA A 83 14.92 29.23 0.39
N ASP A 84 15.20 28.27 1.28
CA ASP A 84 16.52 27.65 1.46
C ASP A 84 16.78 26.46 0.51
N GLY A 85 15.80 26.11 -0.36
CA GLY A 85 15.86 24.98 -1.27
C GLY A 85 15.43 23.66 -0.67
N SER A 86 15.11 23.58 0.63
CA SER A 86 14.47 22.42 1.20
C SER A 86 13.02 22.31 0.71
N ALA A 87 12.42 21.11 0.80
CA ALA A 87 11.03 20.93 0.41
C ALA A 87 10.32 19.88 1.26
N ASN A 88 9.00 20.02 1.34
CA ASN A 88 8.09 18.99 1.84
C ASN A 88 7.16 18.56 0.71
N PHE A 89 6.77 17.27 0.71
CA PHE A 89 5.84 16.74 -0.29
C PHE A 89 4.84 15.78 0.31
N HIS A 90 3.70 15.72 -0.34
CA HIS A 90 2.64 14.76 -0.06
C HIS A 90 2.04 14.29 -1.37
N ASP A 91 2.16 12.99 -1.64
CA ASP A 91 1.76 12.40 -2.91
C ASP A 91 0.86 11.18 -2.66
N VAL A 92 0.00 10.90 -3.63
CA VAL A 92 -0.65 9.61 -3.81
C VAL A 92 0.01 8.91 -4.97
N GLU A 93 0.54 7.72 -4.73
CA GLU A 93 1.26 6.93 -5.71
C GLU A 93 0.54 5.61 -5.96
N THR A 94 0.36 5.25 -7.22
CA THR A 94 -0.22 3.97 -7.65
C THR A 94 0.85 3.15 -8.36
N PHE A 95 1.29 2.09 -7.69
CA PHE A 95 2.21 1.09 -8.21
C PHE A 95 1.44 -0.02 -8.93
N THR A 96 1.97 -0.48 -10.05
CA THR A 96 1.50 -1.67 -10.78
C THR A 96 2.69 -2.56 -11.12
N GLY A 97 2.62 -3.82 -10.75
CA GLY A 97 3.72 -4.76 -10.93
C GLY A 97 3.57 -6.00 -10.09
N THR A 98 4.67 -6.49 -9.55
CA THR A 98 4.69 -7.64 -8.63
C THR A 98 5.30 -7.25 -7.29
N VAL A 99 4.80 -7.85 -6.20
CA VAL A 99 5.41 -7.83 -4.87
C VAL A 99 5.79 -9.26 -4.51
N ASN A 100 7.08 -9.53 -4.34
CA ASN A 100 7.60 -10.91 -4.18
C ASN A 100 7.09 -11.86 -5.28
N GLY A 101 6.96 -11.38 -6.53
CA GLY A 101 6.49 -12.16 -7.68
C GLY A 101 4.95 -12.27 -7.80
N VAL A 102 4.17 -11.80 -6.83
CA VAL A 102 2.69 -11.80 -6.89
C VAL A 102 2.21 -10.53 -7.60
N PRO A 103 1.46 -10.63 -8.72
CA PRO A 103 1.03 -9.47 -9.49
C PRO A 103 -0.15 -8.74 -8.85
N GLY A 104 -0.17 -7.41 -9.01
CA GLY A 104 -1.27 -6.58 -8.55
C GLY A 104 -0.96 -5.09 -8.60
N THR A 105 -1.82 -4.31 -7.94
CA THR A 105 -1.70 -2.86 -7.83
C THR A 105 -1.71 -2.47 -6.36
N VAL A 106 -0.87 -1.50 -5.98
CA VAL A 106 -0.76 -0.96 -4.62
C VAL A 106 -0.87 0.56 -4.70
N THR A 107 -1.66 1.14 -3.81
CA THR A 107 -1.70 2.60 -3.63
C THR A 107 -1.00 2.97 -2.33
N PHE A 108 -0.07 3.91 -2.43
CA PHE A 108 0.63 4.50 -1.29
C PHE A 108 0.15 5.93 -1.04
N ASN A 109 0.09 6.31 0.24
CA ASN A 109 0.25 7.69 0.67
C ASN A 109 1.72 7.92 0.98
N LEU A 110 2.35 8.83 0.26
CA LEU A 110 3.76 9.19 0.39
C LEU A 110 3.88 10.56 1.04
N ASN A 111 4.62 10.64 2.14
CA ASN A 111 4.93 11.88 2.84
C ASN A 111 6.44 11.97 3.02
N GLY A 112 7.02 13.10 2.69
CA GLY A 112 8.45 13.24 2.81
C GLY A 112 8.94 14.67 2.74
N SER A 113 10.25 14.77 2.79
CA SER A 113 10.98 16.02 2.63
C SER A 113 12.31 15.77 1.96
N ASN A 114 12.87 16.80 1.37
CA ASN A 114 14.29 16.89 1.11
C ASN A 114 14.90 18.10 1.82
N ASP A 115 16.15 17.98 2.22
CA ASP A 115 16.91 19.11 2.73
C ASP A 115 17.49 19.98 1.58
N SER A 116 18.17 21.07 1.94
CA SER A 116 18.81 21.96 0.96
C SER A 116 19.98 21.30 0.20
N ALA A 117 20.49 20.17 0.67
CA ALA A 117 21.45 19.34 -0.05
C ALA A 117 20.78 18.28 -0.96
N LEU A 118 19.44 18.36 -1.09
CA LEU A 118 18.62 17.46 -1.90
C LEU A 118 18.58 16.00 -1.40
N VAL A 119 18.90 15.75 -0.13
CA VAL A 119 18.76 14.44 0.50
C VAL A 119 17.28 14.23 0.84
N VAL A 120 16.72 13.14 0.34
CA VAL A 120 15.31 12.78 0.48
C VAL A 120 15.11 11.81 1.64
N HIS A 121 14.09 12.07 2.46
CA HIS A 121 13.53 11.14 3.43
C HIS A 121 12.02 11.09 3.26
N ALA A 122 11.48 9.90 3.02
CA ALA A 122 10.05 9.72 2.85
C ALA A 122 9.52 8.48 3.55
N THR A 123 8.22 8.48 3.78
CA THR A 123 7.45 7.34 4.28
C THR A 123 6.29 7.07 3.33
N ALA A 124 6.27 5.86 2.76
CA ALA A 124 5.21 5.36 1.91
C ALA A 124 4.36 4.37 2.71
N THR A 125 3.11 4.72 2.97
CA THR A 125 2.15 3.86 3.66
C THR A 125 1.21 3.23 2.64
N ILE A 126 1.09 1.92 2.63
CA ILE A 126 0.12 1.20 1.79
C ILE A 126 -1.28 1.49 2.32
N VAL A 127 -2.13 2.12 1.50
CA VAL A 127 -3.52 2.46 1.85
C VAL A 127 -4.54 1.59 1.14
N SER A 128 -4.17 0.99 0.02
CA SER A 128 -4.97 -0.03 -0.65
C SER A 128 -4.11 -0.93 -1.52
N ALA A 129 -4.59 -2.15 -1.75
CA ALA A 129 -3.99 -3.09 -2.68
C ALA A 129 -5.07 -3.96 -3.34
N SER A 130 -4.79 -4.42 -4.58
CA SER A 130 -5.75 -5.18 -5.38
C SER A 130 -5.07 -6.22 -6.26
N GLY A 131 -5.88 -7.04 -6.94
CA GLY A 131 -5.39 -8.20 -7.68
C GLY A 131 -4.88 -9.28 -6.75
N GLY A 132 -3.76 -9.91 -7.07
CA GLY A 132 -3.11 -10.90 -6.20
C GLY A 132 -2.56 -10.33 -4.88
N LEU A 133 -2.51 -8.99 -4.77
CA LEU A 133 -2.02 -8.26 -3.60
C LEU A 133 -3.14 -7.78 -2.67
N ALA A 134 -4.39 -8.21 -2.89
CA ALA A 134 -5.52 -7.80 -2.04
C ALA A 134 -5.23 -8.11 -0.56
N GLY A 135 -5.42 -7.11 0.31
CA GLY A 135 -5.11 -7.22 1.75
C GLY A 135 -3.67 -6.82 2.12
N LEU A 136 -2.77 -6.63 1.14
CA LEU A 136 -1.41 -6.17 1.43
C LEU A 136 -1.45 -4.79 2.11
N HIS A 137 -0.73 -4.67 3.20
CA HIS A 137 -0.53 -3.43 3.95
C HIS A 137 0.89 -3.37 4.50
N GLY A 138 1.32 -2.18 4.91
CA GLY A 138 2.67 -1.99 5.43
C GLY A 138 3.17 -0.56 5.24
N VAL A 139 4.42 -0.36 5.64
CA VAL A 139 5.10 0.93 5.58
C VAL A 139 6.50 0.73 5.04
N LEU A 140 6.89 1.58 4.10
CA LEU A 140 8.23 1.67 3.55
C LEU A 140 8.83 3.03 3.93
N HIS A 141 10.11 3.05 4.24
CA HIS A 141 10.92 4.25 4.42
C HIS A 141 11.86 4.38 3.24
N GLU A 142 11.89 5.55 2.65
CA GLU A 142 12.71 5.87 1.49
C GLU A 142 13.79 6.87 1.86
N VAL A 143 15.01 6.62 1.39
CA VAL A 143 16.14 7.52 1.54
C VAL A 143 16.90 7.58 0.22
N GLY A 144 17.24 8.78 -0.21
CA GLY A 144 17.97 8.97 -1.46
C GLY A 144 18.28 10.42 -1.74
N THR A 145 18.34 10.79 -3.01
CA THR A 145 18.66 12.15 -3.44
C THR A 145 17.80 12.56 -4.63
N VAL A 146 17.52 13.85 -4.73
CA VAL A 146 16.88 14.41 -5.93
C VAL A 146 17.91 14.50 -7.07
N VAL A 147 17.61 13.85 -8.19
CA VAL A 147 18.42 13.91 -9.42
C VAL A 147 17.73 14.87 -10.41
N ILE A 148 18.35 16.00 -10.67
CA ILE A 148 17.80 16.99 -11.61
C ILE A 148 18.15 16.59 -13.05
N PRO A 149 17.19 16.59 -14.00
CA PRO A 149 15.82 17.09 -13.89
C PRO A 149 14.77 16.00 -13.61
N THR A 150 15.14 14.75 -13.38
CA THR A 150 14.21 13.61 -13.38
C THR A 150 13.43 13.46 -12.08
N GLY A 151 14.02 13.78 -10.92
CA GLY A 151 13.41 13.61 -9.62
C GLY A 151 14.18 12.64 -8.70
N PRO A 152 13.59 12.16 -7.60
CA PRO A 152 14.28 11.31 -6.65
C PRO A 152 14.75 9.96 -7.20
N ALA A 153 15.92 9.53 -6.69
CA ALA A 153 16.44 8.18 -6.79
C ALA A 153 16.70 7.68 -5.37
N ASN A 154 15.82 6.81 -4.87
CA ASN A 154 15.79 6.37 -3.48
C ASN A 154 16.01 4.86 -3.35
N THR A 155 16.56 4.44 -2.24
CA THR A 155 16.39 3.09 -1.70
C THR A 155 15.19 3.07 -0.76
N TYR A 156 14.45 1.98 -0.73
CA TYR A 156 13.38 1.77 0.24
C TYR A 156 13.64 0.54 1.11
N SER A 157 13.16 0.59 2.35
CA SER A 157 13.12 -0.54 3.27
C SER A 157 11.91 -0.44 4.19
N GLY A 158 11.36 -1.57 4.63
CA GLY A 158 10.21 -1.57 5.51
C GLY A 158 9.66 -2.95 5.81
N GLN A 159 8.40 -2.98 6.24
CA GLN A 159 7.67 -4.21 6.57
C GLN A 159 6.33 -4.22 5.83
N ILE A 160 5.98 -5.37 5.27
CA ILE A 160 4.70 -5.60 4.60
C ILE A 160 4.08 -6.91 5.12
N GLN A 161 2.75 -6.98 5.08
CA GLN A 161 2.00 -8.21 5.42
C GLN A 161 0.67 -8.25 4.66
N SER A 162 0.13 -9.43 4.45
CA SER A 162 -1.15 -9.71 3.77
C SER A 162 -2.05 -10.60 4.64
#